data_c7222c3db4a6cc45b9dfa12b945a8c4b
#
_entry.id   c7222c3db4a6cc45b9dfa12b945a8c4b
#
_cell.length_a   1.000
_cell.length_b   1.000
_cell.length_c   1.000
_cell.angle_alpha   90.00
_cell.angle_beta   90.00
_cell.angle_gamma   90.00
#
_symmetry.space_group_name_H-M   'P 1'
#
loop_
_entity.id
_entity.type
_entity.pdbx_description
1 polymer ?
#
loop_
_entity_poly.entity_id
_entity_poly.type
_entity_poly.pdbx_seq_one_letter_code
_entity_poly.pdbx_strand_id
1 'polypeptide(L)'
;MSFRSAGFRPAVLGSAVALVFALSATALMAQDAQPKTSAPAAASTAAKPAAAASTAAAPAAASAPAATATVKPGDATAGQAKAAVCGACHGLDGNSSDPQYPKLAGQSEQYIVHQLTSFKAGTRQNPIMLGMATPLSEQDMHDIGAYFSSKTPLPGVADQALVAHGEELFRQGDPKRDIPACMACHSIDGRGNPGAMYPELTSQHAQYIQATLKAWHDGVTWGKDAHSQIMPSIAQKLSTDDIAALASYVEGLHSADNQPPAASP
;
A
#
# COMPACT_ATOMS: atom_id res chain seq x y z
N MET A 1 16.43 -3.26 66.96
CA MET A 1 17.79 -3.37 66.38
C MET A 1 17.82 -2.41 65.17
N SER A 2 18.54 -1.29 65.35
CA SER A 2 18.62 -0.22 64.35
C SER A 2 19.83 -0.47 63.45
N PHE A 3 19.62 -0.46 62.15
CA PHE A 3 20.74 -0.36 61.19
C PHE A 3 20.72 0.99 60.50
N ARG A 4 21.79 1.73 60.69
CA ARG A 4 22.07 3.04 60.10
C ARG A 4 22.43 2.91 58.64
N SER A 5 21.86 3.71 57.76
CA SER A 5 22.22 3.92 56.39
C SER A 5 23.51 4.77 56.31
N ALA A 6 24.49 4.30 55.56
CA ALA A 6 25.66 5.05 55.17
C ALA A 6 25.45 5.60 53.77
N GLY A 7 25.48 6.92 53.65
CA GLY A 7 25.38 7.61 52.37
C GLY A 7 26.73 7.56 51.61
N PHE A 8 26.64 7.26 50.31
CA PHE A 8 27.77 7.36 49.39
C PHE A 8 27.50 8.51 48.42
N ARG A 9 28.35 9.52 48.47
CA ARG A 9 28.38 10.63 47.49
C ARG A 9 29.42 10.30 46.44
N PRO A 10 29.11 10.31 45.14
CA PRO A 10 30.15 10.36 44.12
C PRO A 10 30.55 11.79 43.80
N ALA A 11 31.83 11.99 43.70
CA ALA A 11 32.49 13.24 43.34
C ALA A 11 32.35 13.56 41.85
N VAL A 12 32.12 14.83 41.59
CA VAL A 12 32.12 15.41 40.26
C VAL A 12 33.57 15.64 39.83
N LEU A 13 34.00 15.00 38.74
CA LEU A 13 35.19 15.37 38.01
C LEU A 13 34.77 16.01 36.70
N GLY A 14 35.00 17.30 36.60
CA GLY A 14 34.90 18.03 35.36
C GLY A 14 36.12 17.77 34.48
N SER A 15 35.87 17.54 33.21
CA SER A 15 36.88 17.62 32.17
C SER A 15 36.41 18.54 31.07
N ALA A 16 37.03 19.71 31.06
CA ALA A 16 36.94 20.65 29.94
C ALA A 16 37.77 20.11 28.76
N VAL A 17 37.17 20.02 27.60
CA VAL A 17 37.87 19.83 26.33
C VAL A 17 37.60 21.01 25.43
N ALA A 18 38.70 21.65 25.06
CA ALA A 18 38.80 22.90 24.33
C ALA A 18 38.32 22.77 22.87
N LEU A 19 37.69 23.88 22.40
CA LEU A 19 37.43 24.16 21.00
C LEU A 19 38.74 24.30 20.21
N VAL A 20 38.78 23.67 19.06
CA VAL A 20 39.66 24.05 17.95
C VAL A 20 38.79 24.41 16.75
N PHE A 21 38.74 25.72 16.48
CA PHE A 21 38.23 26.25 15.22
C PHE A 21 39.30 26.07 14.14
N ALA A 22 38.97 25.39 13.06
CA ALA A 22 39.70 25.46 11.81
C ALA A 22 38.80 26.11 10.75
N LEU A 23 39.06 27.39 10.47
CA LEU A 23 38.59 28.07 9.28
C LEU A 23 39.29 27.44 8.05
N SER A 24 38.54 27.08 7.05
CA SER A 24 39.08 26.91 5.70
C SER A 24 38.16 27.64 4.72
N ALA A 25 38.79 28.56 4.00
CA ALA A 25 38.21 29.52 3.11
C ALA A 25 37.84 28.94 1.73
N THR A 26 36.73 29.45 1.23
CA THR A 26 36.38 29.85 -0.15
C THR A 26 37.14 29.23 -1.33
N ALA A 27 36.42 28.57 -2.21
CA ALA A 27 36.68 28.61 -3.65
C ALA A 27 35.37 28.89 -4.39
N LEU A 28 35.27 30.13 -4.85
CA LEU A 28 34.28 30.64 -5.78
C LEU A 28 34.73 30.21 -7.17
N MET A 29 33.96 29.34 -7.83
CA MET A 29 34.11 29.04 -9.25
C MET A 29 32.84 29.51 -9.99
N ALA A 30 33.06 30.55 -10.79
CA ALA A 30 32.13 31.03 -11.78
C ALA A 30 31.87 29.96 -12.83
N GLN A 31 30.61 29.74 -13.17
CA GLN A 31 30.23 28.98 -14.35
C GLN A 31 29.73 29.88 -15.44
N ASP A 32 30.47 29.80 -16.51
CA ASP A 32 30.30 30.54 -17.76
C ASP A 32 28.99 30.19 -18.48
N ALA A 33 28.56 31.21 -19.20
CA ALA A 33 27.36 31.26 -20.02
C ALA A 33 27.31 30.26 -21.16
N GLN A 34 26.15 29.64 -21.35
CA GLN A 34 25.80 28.94 -22.59
C GLN A 34 25.44 29.93 -23.69
N PRO A 35 25.97 29.76 -24.91
CA PRO A 35 25.46 30.50 -26.06
C PRO A 35 24.21 29.83 -26.64
N LYS A 36 23.17 30.63 -26.79
CA LYS A 36 22.00 30.35 -27.62
C LYS A 36 22.43 30.28 -29.08
N THR A 37 22.18 29.16 -29.74
CA THR A 37 22.15 29.14 -31.20
C THR A 37 20.72 28.90 -31.67
N SER A 38 20.26 29.92 -32.38
CA SER A 38 19.00 30.01 -33.08
C SER A 38 18.95 29.09 -34.29
N ALA A 39 17.72 28.67 -34.61
CA ALA A 39 17.28 27.91 -35.77
C ALA A 39 17.72 28.54 -37.12
N PRO A 40 17.57 27.77 -38.21
CA PRO A 40 16.63 28.28 -39.19
C PRO A 40 15.58 27.25 -39.67
N ALA A 41 14.44 27.80 -39.95
CA ALA A 41 13.33 27.17 -40.67
C ALA A 41 13.73 26.90 -42.11
N ALA A 42 13.34 25.70 -42.60
CA ALA A 42 13.23 25.47 -44.04
C ALA A 42 11.86 24.86 -44.30
N ALA A 43 11.09 25.62 -45.02
CA ALA A 43 9.82 25.25 -45.62
C ALA A 43 10.03 24.49 -46.91
N SER A 44 8.97 23.88 -47.40
CA SER A 44 8.73 23.34 -48.74
C SER A 44 8.77 21.81 -48.77
N THR A 45 7.86 21.09 -49.34
CA THR A 45 6.81 21.36 -50.36
C THR A 45 5.83 20.20 -50.32
N ALA A 46 4.61 20.53 -50.65
CA ALA A 46 3.52 19.58 -50.90
C ALA A 46 3.81 18.72 -52.16
N ALA A 47 3.49 17.45 -52.02
CA ALA A 47 3.18 16.61 -53.18
C ALA A 47 2.08 15.62 -52.81
N LYS A 48 0.91 15.85 -53.38
CA LYS A 48 -0.18 14.90 -53.65
C LYS A 48 -0.13 14.69 -55.15
N PRO A 49 -0.62 13.62 -55.81
CA PRO A 49 -1.39 12.44 -55.37
C PRO A 49 -0.97 11.14 -56.04
N ALA A 50 -1.52 10.02 -55.64
CA ALA A 50 -2.11 9.05 -56.59
C ALA A 50 -2.97 8.02 -55.83
N ALA A 51 -4.20 7.96 -56.20
CA ALA A 51 -5.12 6.90 -55.85
C ALA A 51 -4.77 5.62 -56.62
N ALA A 52 -4.77 4.49 -55.92
CA ALA A 52 -5.05 3.20 -56.54
C ALA A 52 -5.90 2.39 -55.56
N ALA A 53 -7.10 2.13 -55.99
CA ALA A 53 -8.06 1.24 -55.34
C ALA A 53 -7.60 -0.21 -55.52
N SER A 54 -7.96 -1.03 -54.57
CA SER A 54 -8.58 -2.34 -54.81
C SER A 54 -8.45 -3.22 -53.57
N THR A 55 -9.59 -3.39 -52.90
CA THR A 55 -10.32 -4.65 -52.68
C THR A 55 -9.60 -5.74 -51.89
N ALA A 56 -10.06 -5.97 -50.71
CA ALA A 56 -10.69 -7.21 -50.27
C ALA A 56 -11.09 -7.07 -48.79
N ALA A 57 -12.33 -6.77 -48.56
CA ALA A 57 -12.94 -6.96 -47.24
C ALA A 57 -12.98 -8.47 -46.95
N ALA A 58 -12.11 -8.91 -46.03
CA ALA A 58 -12.33 -10.19 -45.34
C ALA A 58 -13.58 -10.05 -44.46
N PRO A 59 -14.47 -11.03 -44.44
CA PRO A 59 -15.65 -10.98 -43.60
C PRO A 59 -15.18 -10.93 -42.15
N ALA A 60 -15.60 -9.88 -41.44
CA ALA A 60 -15.50 -9.84 -39.98
C ALA A 60 -16.29 -11.06 -39.46
N ALA A 61 -15.52 -12.01 -38.92
CA ALA A 61 -16.09 -13.08 -38.13
C ALA A 61 -16.82 -12.38 -36.97
N ALA A 62 -18.15 -12.40 -37.02
CA ALA A 62 -18.96 -12.00 -35.91
C ALA A 62 -18.55 -12.87 -34.72
N SER A 63 -17.89 -12.25 -33.75
CA SER A 63 -17.61 -12.87 -32.46
C SER A 63 -18.98 -13.21 -31.88
N ALA A 64 -19.29 -14.50 -31.80
CA ALA A 64 -20.45 -14.97 -31.06
C ALA A 64 -20.37 -14.34 -29.64
N PRO A 65 -21.51 -13.93 -29.05
CA PRO A 65 -21.50 -13.45 -27.69
C PRO A 65 -20.90 -14.54 -26.82
N ALA A 66 -19.78 -14.23 -26.15
CA ALA A 66 -19.19 -15.16 -25.18
C ALA A 66 -20.28 -15.48 -24.19
N ALA A 67 -20.65 -16.77 -24.13
CA ALA A 67 -21.54 -17.27 -23.10
C ALA A 67 -20.99 -16.75 -21.77
N THR A 68 -21.81 -16.07 -20.99
CA THR A 68 -21.46 -15.62 -19.64
C THR A 68 -21.13 -16.86 -18.83
N ALA A 69 -19.85 -17.22 -18.80
CA ALA A 69 -19.37 -18.32 -17.98
C ALA A 69 -19.72 -17.96 -16.53
N THR A 70 -20.46 -18.84 -15.88
CA THR A 70 -20.80 -18.65 -14.47
C THR A 70 -19.50 -18.64 -13.68
N VAL A 71 -19.17 -17.51 -13.05
CA VAL A 71 -17.98 -17.37 -12.19
C VAL A 71 -18.16 -18.33 -11.01
N LYS A 72 -17.14 -19.14 -10.77
CA LYS A 72 -17.11 -20.10 -9.67
C LYS A 72 -16.34 -19.51 -8.49
N PRO A 73 -16.54 -20.01 -7.27
CA PRO A 73 -15.64 -19.71 -6.16
C PRO A 73 -14.18 -19.94 -6.57
N GLY A 74 -13.27 -19.12 -6.08
CA GLY A 74 -11.86 -19.21 -6.45
C GLY A 74 -11.22 -20.54 -6.05
N ASP A 75 -10.36 -21.05 -6.92
CA ASP A 75 -9.53 -22.23 -6.68
C ASP A 75 -8.10 -21.79 -6.35
N ALA A 76 -7.66 -21.97 -5.11
CA ALA A 76 -6.34 -21.59 -4.65
C ALA A 76 -5.20 -22.32 -5.41
N THR A 77 -5.45 -23.56 -5.89
CA THR A 77 -4.46 -24.32 -6.65
C THR A 77 -4.28 -23.72 -8.04
N ALA A 78 -5.38 -23.41 -8.72
CA ALA A 78 -5.35 -22.70 -10.00
C ALA A 78 -4.76 -21.28 -9.83
N GLY A 79 -5.08 -20.61 -8.72
CA GLY A 79 -4.58 -19.30 -8.35
C GLY A 79 -3.07 -19.24 -8.17
N GLN A 80 -2.46 -20.30 -7.63
CA GLN A 80 -1.00 -20.33 -7.42
C GLN A 80 -0.21 -20.09 -8.71
N ALA A 81 -0.58 -20.75 -9.79
CA ALA A 81 0.11 -20.57 -11.08
C ALA A 81 -0.14 -19.16 -11.66
N LYS A 82 -1.36 -18.64 -11.51
CA LYS A 82 -1.74 -17.30 -12.00
C LYS A 82 -1.11 -16.19 -11.19
N ALA A 83 -0.95 -16.37 -9.88
CA ALA A 83 -0.35 -15.41 -8.95
C ALA A 83 1.18 -15.36 -9.07
N ALA A 84 1.84 -16.24 -9.81
CA ALA A 84 3.30 -16.27 -9.91
C ALA A 84 3.90 -14.92 -10.34
N VAL A 85 3.25 -14.23 -11.28
CA VAL A 85 3.70 -12.90 -11.75
C VAL A 85 3.51 -11.82 -10.67
N CYS A 86 2.53 -11.96 -9.80
CA CYS A 86 2.28 -11.03 -8.68
C CYS A 86 3.39 -11.12 -7.63
N GLY A 87 4.00 -12.31 -7.51
CA GLY A 87 5.06 -12.60 -6.55
C GLY A 87 6.31 -11.75 -6.71
N ALA A 88 6.55 -11.17 -7.88
CA ALA A 88 7.70 -10.29 -8.12
C ALA A 88 7.70 -9.04 -7.21
N CYS A 89 6.51 -8.54 -6.84
CA CYS A 89 6.35 -7.38 -5.97
C CYS A 89 5.73 -7.76 -4.61
N HIS A 90 4.74 -8.65 -4.63
CA HIS A 90 3.96 -8.99 -3.43
C HIS A 90 4.50 -10.20 -2.64
N GLY A 91 5.58 -10.84 -3.12
CA GLY A 91 6.04 -12.13 -2.58
C GLY A 91 5.23 -13.30 -3.11
N LEU A 92 5.86 -14.46 -3.31
CA LEU A 92 5.18 -15.65 -3.86
C LEU A 92 4.05 -16.15 -2.94
N ASP A 93 4.18 -15.95 -1.65
CA ASP A 93 3.19 -16.27 -0.63
C ASP A 93 2.33 -15.06 -0.22
N GLY A 94 2.49 -13.93 -0.90
CA GLY A 94 1.79 -12.68 -0.57
C GLY A 94 2.41 -11.87 0.57
N ASN A 95 3.56 -12.27 1.10
CA ASN A 95 4.32 -11.51 2.08
C ASN A 95 5.43 -10.72 1.38
N SER A 96 5.08 -9.52 0.88
CA SER A 96 6.06 -8.64 0.25
C SER A 96 7.19 -8.28 1.21
N SER A 97 8.43 -8.25 0.71
CA SER A 97 9.59 -7.78 1.46
C SER A 97 9.84 -6.28 1.30
N ASP A 98 9.30 -5.68 0.25
CA ASP A 98 9.36 -4.24 0.02
C ASP A 98 8.09 -3.57 0.56
N PRO A 99 8.19 -2.66 1.55
CA PRO A 99 7.05 -2.06 2.21
C PRO A 99 6.23 -1.10 1.34
N GLN A 100 6.66 -0.81 0.12
CA GLN A 100 5.86 -0.08 -0.87
C GLN A 100 4.75 -0.94 -1.46
N TYR A 101 4.94 -2.25 -1.53
CA TYR A 101 3.96 -3.19 -2.06
C TYR A 101 3.20 -3.83 -0.90
N PRO A 102 1.85 -3.81 -0.93
CA PRO A 102 1.08 -4.39 0.17
C PRO A 102 1.28 -5.90 0.27
N LYS A 103 1.23 -6.41 1.50
CA LYS A 103 1.03 -7.83 1.73
C LYS A 103 -0.36 -8.23 1.24
N LEU A 104 -0.45 -9.37 0.60
CA LEU A 104 -1.69 -9.99 0.10
C LEU A 104 -2.05 -11.25 0.88
N ALA A 105 -1.08 -11.81 1.63
CA ALA A 105 -1.30 -12.99 2.47
C ALA A 105 -2.43 -12.73 3.48
N GLY A 106 -3.36 -13.65 3.58
CA GLY A 106 -4.53 -13.57 4.46
C GLY A 106 -5.68 -12.69 3.95
N GLN A 107 -5.43 -11.84 2.97
CA GLN A 107 -6.45 -10.93 2.47
C GLN A 107 -7.61 -11.69 1.81
N SER A 108 -8.84 -11.30 2.12
CA SER A 108 -10.02 -11.99 1.63
C SER A 108 -10.10 -12.01 0.11
N GLU A 109 -10.58 -13.15 -0.45
CA GLU A 109 -10.79 -13.32 -1.88
C GLU A 109 -11.62 -12.17 -2.46
N GLN A 110 -12.74 -11.85 -1.83
CA GLN A 110 -13.67 -10.80 -2.28
C GLN A 110 -13.00 -9.43 -2.36
N TYR A 111 -12.16 -9.09 -1.38
CA TYR A 111 -11.44 -7.83 -1.40
C TYR A 111 -10.39 -7.78 -2.51
N ILE A 112 -9.64 -8.87 -2.73
CA ILE A 112 -8.67 -8.96 -3.83
C ILE A 112 -9.37 -8.82 -5.18
N VAL A 113 -10.48 -9.55 -5.39
CA VAL A 113 -11.28 -9.44 -6.63
C VAL A 113 -11.77 -8.02 -6.84
N HIS A 114 -12.32 -7.39 -5.79
CA HIS A 114 -12.79 -6.01 -5.86
C HIS A 114 -11.67 -5.03 -6.25
N GLN A 115 -10.48 -5.18 -5.66
CA GLN A 115 -9.35 -4.30 -5.96
C GLN A 115 -8.81 -4.52 -7.38
N LEU A 116 -8.67 -5.78 -7.83
CA LEU A 116 -8.24 -6.09 -9.20
C LEU A 116 -9.24 -5.54 -10.23
N THR A 117 -10.52 -5.71 -9.97
CA THR A 117 -11.59 -5.14 -10.81
C THR A 117 -11.50 -3.61 -10.86
N SER A 118 -11.27 -2.97 -9.71
CA SER A 118 -11.14 -1.51 -9.62
C SER A 118 -9.91 -0.98 -10.34
N PHE A 119 -8.79 -1.69 -10.30
CA PHE A 119 -7.60 -1.35 -11.10
C PHE A 119 -7.88 -1.52 -12.59
N LYS A 120 -8.48 -2.66 -13.00
CA LYS A 120 -8.83 -2.93 -14.39
C LYS A 120 -9.80 -1.91 -14.97
N ALA A 121 -10.76 -1.45 -14.17
CA ALA A 121 -11.73 -0.42 -14.54
C ALA A 121 -11.16 1.02 -14.46
N GLY A 122 -9.96 1.21 -13.89
CA GLY A 122 -9.35 2.52 -13.68
C GLY A 122 -10.03 3.36 -12.59
N THR A 123 -10.94 2.79 -11.79
CA THR A 123 -11.56 3.48 -10.64
C THR A 123 -10.60 3.59 -9.47
N ARG A 124 -9.70 2.62 -9.30
CA ARG A 124 -8.51 2.74 -8.47
C ARG A 124 -7.29 2.92 -9.37
N GLN A 125 -6.64 4.07 -9.27
CA GLN A 125 -5.56 4.40 -10.20
C GLN A 125 -4.20 3.93 -9.68
N ASN A 126 -3.55 3.08 -10.46
CA ASN A 126 -2.16 2.69 -10.33
C ASN A 126 -1.72 2.09 -11.68
N PRO A 127 -0.80 2.72 -12.42
CA PRO A 127 -0.40 2.26 -13.76
C PRO A 127 0.16 0.84 -13.79
N ILE A 128 0.90 0.44 -12.76
CA ILE A 128 1.46 -0.92 -12.65
C ILE A 128 0.32 -1.92 -12.50
N MET A 129 -0.55 -1.69 -11.51
CA MET A 129 -1.66 -2.60 -11.23
C MET A 129 -2.73 -2.62 -12.32
N LEU A 130 -2.93 -1.52 -13.06
CA LEU A 130 -3.75 -1.52 -14.26
C LEU A 130 -3.20 -2.50 -15.31
N GLY A 131 -1.88 -2.45 -15.57
CA GLY A 131 -1.23 -3.38 -16.49
C GLY A 131 -1.36 -4.84 -16.04
N MET A 132 -1.22 -5.09 -14.75
CA MET A 132 -1.33 -6.43 -14.17
C MET A 132 -2.77 -6.97 -14.16
N ALA A 133 -3.77 -6.13 -13.90
CA ALA A 133 -5.17 -6.53 -13.82
C ALA A 133 -5.86 -6.63 -15.19
N THR A 134 -5.42 -5.87 -16.19
CA THR A 134 -6.06 -5.82 -17.52
C THR A 134 -6.20 -7.20 -18.20
N PRO A 135 -5.19 -8.08 -18.21
CA PRO A 135 -5.30 -9.38 -18.87
C PRO A 135 -6.14 -10.41 -18.10
N LEU A 136 -6.44 -10.17 -16.82
CA LEU A 136 -7.13 -11.13 -15.98
C LEU A 136 -8.62 -11.25 -16.35
N SER A 137 -9.11 -12.47 -16.47
CA SER A 137 -10.54 -12.74 -16.43
C SER A 137 -11.09 -12.61 -15.02
N GLU A 138 -12.40 -12.56 -14.87
CA GLU A 138 -13.04 -12.53 -13.55
C GLU A 138 -12.71 -13.80 -12.75
N GLN A 139 -12.74 -14.99 -13.37
CA GLN A 139 -12.33 -16.22 -12.72
C GLN A 139 -10.86 -16.20 -12.30
N ASP A 140 -9.94 -15.59 -13.08
CA ASP A 140 -8.55 -15.47 -12.68
C ASP A 140 -8.41 -14.63 -11.41
N MET A 141 -9.19 -13.56 -11.29
CA MET A 141 -9.19 -12.71 -10.09
C MET A 141 -9.67 -13.47 -8.86
N HIS A 142 -10.70 -14.33 -9.00
CA HIS A 142 -11.19 -15.20 -7.95
C HIS A 142 -10.15 -16.23 -7.53
N ASP A 143 -9.52 -16.92 -8.49
CA ASP A 143 -8.50 -17.91 -8.20
C ASP A 143 -7.28 -17.29 -7.50
N ILE A 144 -6.80 -16.14 -7.98
CA ILE A 144 -5.71 -15.37 -7.35
C ILE A 144 -6.12 -14.93 -5.94
N GLY A 145 -7.35 -14.45 -5.78
CA GLY A 145 -7.90 -14.08 -4.48
C GLY A 145 -7.92 -15.24 -3.49
N ALA A 146 -8.43 -16.40 -3.91
CA ALA A 146 -8.44 -17.62 -3.11
C ALA A 146 -7.02 -18.09 -2.73
N TYR A 147 -6.05 -17.94 -3.66
CA TYR A 147 -4.67 -18.31 -3.38
C TYR A 147 -4.08 -17.44 -2.26
N PHE A 148 -4.14 -16.12 -2.36
CA PHE A 148 -3.57 -15.24 -1.32
C PHE A 148 -4.36 -15.31 -0.01
N SER A 149 -5.68 -15.49 -0.06
CA SER A 149 -6.53 -15.70 1.11
C SER A 149 -6.12 -16.94 1.91
N SER A 150 -5.57 -17.97 1.26
CA SER A 150 -5.08 -19.18 1.90
C SER A 150 -3.71 -19.03 2.58
N LYS A 151 -3.07 -17.87 2.46
CA LYS A 151 -1.72 -17.64 3.00
C LYS A 151 -1.80 -16.97 4.37
N THR A 152 -0.75 -17.16 5.16
CA THR A 152 -0.64 -16.55 6.49
C THR A 152 0.20 -15.28 6.39
N PRO A 153 -0.32 -14.11 6.85
CA PRO A 153 0.48 -12.91 6.92
C PRO A 153 1.61 -13.05 7.95
N LEU A 154 2.82 -12.71 7.55
CA LEU A 154 3.97 -12.66 8.47
C LEU A 154 3.88 -11.40 9.32
N PRO A 155 4.07 -11.51 10.65
CA PRO A 155 3.98 -10.37 11.55
C PRO A 155 5.05 -9.32 11.23
N GLY A 156 4.67 -8.06 11.37
CA GLY A 156 5.58 -6.92 11.38
C GLY A 156 5.88 -6.45 12.81
N VAL A 157 6.61 -5.36 12.93
CA VAL A 157 7.00 -4.77 14.22
C VAL A 157 6.61 -3.30 14.24
N ALA A 158 5.79 -2.92 15.21
CA ALA A 158 5.43 -1.53 15.42
C ALA A 158 6.59 -0.72 16.03
N ASP A 159 6.65 0.57 15.71
CA ASP A 159 7.49 1.52 16.42
C ASP A 159 6.92 1.74 17.83
N GLN A 160 7.73 1.41 18.84
CA GLN A 160 7.34 1.50 20.25
C GLN A 160 6.85 2.90 20.66
N ALA A 161 7.41 3.95 20.06
CA ALA A 161 7.02 5.32 20.37
C ALA A 161 5.60 5.67 19.87
N LEU A 162 5.10 4.97 18.85
CA LEU A 162 3.82 5.23 18.20
C LEU A 162 2.70 4.29 18.66
N VAL A 163 3.04 3.16 19.33
CA VAL A 163 2.07 2.10 19.67
C VAL A 163 0.89 2.64 20.49
N ALA A 164 1.17 3.39 21.57
CA ALA A 164 0.11 3.84 22.47
C ALA A 164 -0.95 4.70 21.77
N HIS A 165 -0.50 5.64 20.93
CA HIS A 165 -1.40 6.52 20.18
C HIS A 165 -2.15 5.75 19.07
N GLY A 166 -1.43 4.89 18.34
CA GLY A 166 -2.04 4.04 17.31
C GLY A 166 -3.08 3.07 17.87
N GLU A 167 -2.80 2.46 19.03
CA GLU A 167 -3.73 1.58 19.72
C GLU A 167 -4.99 2.32 20.17
N GLU A 168 -4.84 3.50 20.77
CA GLU A 168 -5.96 4.32 21.21
C GLU A 168 -6.91 4.62 20.04
N LEU A 169 -6.37 5.14 18.94
CA LEU A 169 -7.17 5.44 17.76
C LEU A 169 -7.79 4.18 17.13
N PHE A 170 -7.02 3.09 17.03
CA PHE A 170 -7.52 1.86 16.43
C PHE A 170 -8.68 1.27 17.24
N ARG A 171 -8.57 1.26 18.57
CA ARG A 171 -9.54 0.63 19.48
C ARG A 171 -10.69 1.53 19.90
N GLN A 172 -10.45 2.83 20.06
CA GLN A 172 -11.42 3.76 20.62
C GLN A 172 -11.86 4.83 19.62
N GLY A 173 -11.05 5.13 18.60
CA GLY A 173 -11.27 6.28 17.73
C GLY A 173 -11.07 7.61 18.46
N ASP A 174 -11.63 8.67 17.92
CA ASP A 174 -11.71 9.98 18.58
C ASP A 174 -13.10 10.59 18.36
N PRO A 175 -14.04 10.41 19.29
CA PRO A 175 -15.40 10.93 19.16
C PRO A 175 -15.47 12.46 19.04
N LYS A 176 -14.47 13.19 19.56
CA LYS A 176 -14.44 14.66 19.47
C LYS A 176 -14.16 15.15 18.05
N ARG A 177 -13.41 14.36 17.29
CA ARG A 177 -13.11 14.60 15.87
C ARG A 177 -14.01 13.77 14.93
N ASP A 178 -15.00 13.06 15.49
CA ASP A 178 -15.88 12.17 14.73
C ASP A 178 -15.07 11.11 13.94
N ILE A 179 -14.06 10.52 14.61
CA ILE A 179 -13.25 9.43 14.07
C ILE A 179 -13.72 8.13 14.76
N PRO A 180 -14.32 7.19 14.00
CA PRO A 180 -14.75 5.92 14.59
C PRO A 180 -13.55 5.04 14.94
N ALA A 181 -13.74 4.11 15.90
CA ALA A 181 -12.76 3.08 16.17
C ALA A 181 -12.54 2.20 14.92
N CYS A 182 -11.29 2.06 14.47
CA CYS A 182 -10.96 1.28 13.27
C CYS A 182 -11.38 -0.18 13.42
N MET A 183 -11.23 -0.74 14.64
CA MET A 183 -11.61 -2.10 14.95
C MET A 183 -13.11 -2.39 14.78
N ALA A 184 -13.97 -1.38 14.78
CA ALA A 184 -15.42 -1.56 14.60
C ALA A 184 -15.75 -2.18 13.22
N CYS A 185 -14.97 -1.88 12.21
CA CYS A 185 -15.10 -2.44 10.85
C CYS A 185 -14.01 -3.48 10.55
N HIS A 186 -12.77 -3.21 11.00
CA HIS A 186 -11.61 -4.05 10.69
C HIS A 186 -11.33 -5.15 11.71
N SER A 187 -12.20 -5.35 12.70
CA SER A 187 -12.05 -6.31 13.81
C SER A 187 -10.96 -5.93 14.82
N ILE A 188 -11.04 -6.51 16.02
CA ILE A 188 -10.15 -6.17 17.14
C ILE A 188 -8.68 -6.49 16.87
N ASP A 189 -8.43 -7.49 16.04
CA ASP A 189 -7.10 -7.97 15.61
C ASP A 189 -6.76 -7.58 14.16
N GLY A 190 -7.60 -6.76 13.52
CA GLY A 190 -7.37 -6.27 12.18
C GLY A 190 -7.69 -7.27 11.06
N ARG A 191 -8.32 -8.42 11.35
CA ARG A 191 -8.64 -9.44 10.31
C ARG A 191 -9.69 -8.98 9.29
N GLY A 192 -10.30 -7.83 9.50
CA GLY A 192 -11.34 -7.32 8.64
C GLY A 192 -12.67 -8.03 8.78
N ASN A 193 -13.54 -7.83 7.81
CA ASN A 193 -14.82 -8.50 7.69
C ASN A 193 -15.08 -8.79 6.20
N PRO A 194 -14.79 -10.00 5.71
CA PRO A 194 -14.97 -10.36 4.31
C PRO A 194 -16.39 -10.16 3.81
N GLY A 195 -17.41 -10.49 4.65
CA GLY A 195 -18.81 -10.36 4.28
C GLY A 195 -19.27 -8.91 4.06
N ALA A 196 -18.60 -7.95 4.71
CA ALA A 196 -18.82 -6.52 4.52
C ALA A 196 -17.75 -5.85 3.65
N MET A 197 -16.84 -6.63 3.06
CA MET A 197 -15.72 -6.16 2.24
C MET A 197 -14.74 -5.22 2.96
N TYR A 198 -14.68 -5.28 4.28
CA TYR A 198 -13.64 -4.58 5.04
C TYR A 198 -12.35 -5.41 5.03
N PRO A 199 -11.24 -4.84 4.52
CA PRO A 199 -10.01 -5.59 4.35
C PRO A 199 -9.35 -5.99 5.65
N GLU A 200 -8.57 -7.06 5.59
CA GLU A 200 -7.58 -7.39 6.59
C GLU A 200 -6.49 -6.31 6.62
N LEU A 201 -6.15 -5.85 7.81
CA LEU A 201 -5.09 -4.90 8.09
C LEU A 201 -3.92 -5.55 8.84
N THR A 202 -4.15 -6.72 9.43
CA THR A 202 -3.18 -7.45 10.25
C THR A 202 -1.81 -7.53 9.58
N SER A 203 -0.80 -7.07 10.29
CA SER A 203 0.61 -7.13 9.84
C SER A 203 0.92 -6.41 8.52
N GLN A 204 0.02 -5.56 8.02
CA GLN A 204 0.25 -4.82 6.78
C GLN A 204 1.36 -3.79 6.97
N HIS A 205 2.19 -3.61 5.97
CA HIS A 205 3.30 -2.65 6.01
C HIS A 205 2.86 -1.23 6.39
N ALA A 206 3.53 -0.65 7.38
CA ALA A 206 3.27 0.72 7.82
C ALA A 206 3.40 1.73 6.67
N GLN A 207 4.42 1.59 5.82
CA GLN A 207 4.61 2.48 4.69
C GLN A 207 3.43 2.45 3.71
N TYR A 208 2.88 1.25 3.43
CA TYR A 208 1.71 1.12 2.55
C TYR A 208 0.45 1.70 3.19
N ILE A 209 0.20 1.44 4.49
CA ILE A 209 -0.94 2.01 5.23
C ILE A 209 -0.83 3.53 5.27
N GLN A 210 0.35 4.06 5.60
CA GLN A 210 0.59 5.51 5.64
C GLN A 210 0.32 6.17 4.29
N ALA A 211 0.87 5.61 3.21
CA ALA A 211 0.64 6.13 1.85
C ALA A 211 -0.84 6.10 1.47
N THR A 212 -1.54 5.02 1.83
CA THR A 212 -2.97 4.85 1.54
C THR A 212 -3.84 5.84 2.33
N LEU A 213 -3.64 5.95 3.63
CA LEU A 213 -4.38 6.89 4.48
C LEU A 213 -4.11 8.33 4.06
N LYS A 214 -2.85 8.66 3.73
CA LYS A 214 -2.49 9.98 3.23
C LYS A 214 -3.17 10.28 1.89
N ALA A 215 -3.20 9.34 0.95
CA ALA A 215 -3.87 9.55 -0.33
C ALA A 215 -5.37 9.82 -0.15
N TRP A 216 -6.04 9.09 0.73
CA TRP A 216 -7.45 9.34 1.06
C TRP A 216 -7.65 10.66 1.81
N HIS A 217 -6.75 11.01 2.73
CA HIS A 217 -6.75 12.32 3.40
C HIS A 217 -6.67 13.45 2.39
N ASP A 218 -5.83 13.31 1.36
CA ASP A 218 -5.63 14.29 0.30
C ASP A 218 -6.74 14.27 -0.76
N GLY A 219 -7.81 13.48 -0.57
CA GLY A 219 -9.01 13.46 -1.42
C GLY A 219 -9.01 12.43 -2.55
N VAL A 220 -8.02 11.54 -2.62
CA VAL A 220 -8.05 10.40 -3.55
C VAL A 220 -9.17 9.45 -3.14
N THR A 221 -9.87 8.87 -4.11
CA THR A 221 -10.90 7.85 -3.88
C THR A 221 -10.68 6.66 -4.80
N TRP A 222 -11.12 5.47 -4.38
CA TRP A 222 -10.99 4.23 -5.16
C TRP A 222 -12.31 3.79 -5.78
N GLY A 223 -13.19 4.73 -6.02
CA GLY A 223 -14.53 4.54 -6.58
C GLY A 223 -15.42 5.72 -6.31
N LYS A 224 -16.68 5.59 -6.69
CA LYS A 224 -17.70 6.65 -6.52
C LYS A 224 -18.93 6.18 -5.73
N ASP A 225 -19.00 4.88 -5.44
CA ASP A 225 -20.07 4.30 -4.63
C ASP A 225 -19.92 4.65 -3.14
N ALA A 226 -20.97 4.41 -2.36
CA ALA A 226 -21.00 4.75 -0.94
C ALA A 226 -19.90 4.01 -0.14
N HIS A 227 -19.60 2.76 -0.49
CA HIS A 227 -18.58 1.97 0.21
C HIS A 227 -17.18 2.55 -0.02
N SER A 228 -16.85 2.95 -1.24
CA SER A 228 -15.56 3.56 -1.58
C SER A 228 -15.33 4.93 -0.93
N GLN A 229 -16.38 5.58 -0.41
CA GLN A 229 -16.28 6.87 0.30
C GLN A 229 -16.06 6.72 1.82
N ILE A 230 -16.20 5.53 2.39
CA ILE A 230 -16.09 5.32 3.84
C ILE A 230 -14.70 5.74 4.33
N MET A 231 -13.65 5.10 3.83
CA MET A 231 -12.29 5.37 4.29
C MET A 231 -11.78 6.78 3.98
N PRO A 232 -12.03 7.37 2.79
CA PRO A 232 -11.70 8.78 2.55
C PRO A 232 -12.33 9.73 3.57
N SER A 233 -13.62 9.53 3.91
CA SER A 233 -14.31 10.40 4.88
C SER A 233 -13.72 10.31 6.30
N ILE A 234 -13.15 9.16 6.66
CA ILE A 234 -12.46 8.97 7.94
C ILE A 234 -11.05 9.55 7.87
N ALA A 235 -10.31 9.23 6.80
CA ALA A 235 -8.91 9.63 6.65
C ALA A 235 -8.72 11.15 6.60
N GLN A 236 -9.69 11.91 6.05
CA GLN A 236 -9.68 13.38 6.02
C GLN A 236 -9.71 14.01 7.42
N LYS A 237 -10.09 13.26 8.45
CA LYS A 237 -10.11 13.72 9.84
C LYS A 237 -8.83 13.39 10.62
N LEU A 238 -7.96 12.57 10.05
CA LEU A 238 -6.70 12.15 10.67
C LEU A 238 -5.63 13.23 10.48
N SER A 239 -4.86 13.50 11.52
CA SER A 239 -3.63 14.27 11.39
C SER A 239 -2.50 13.42 10.81
N THR A 240 -1.40 14.04 10.43
CA THR A 240 -0.19 13.33 9.99
C THR A 240 0.33 12.37 11.07
N ASP A 241 0.27 12.79 12.35
CA ASP A 241 0.72 11.98 13.49
C ASP A 241 -0.22 10.78 13.72
N ASP A 242 -1.54 10.97 13.56
CA ASP A 242 -2.51 9.87 13.62
C ASP A 242 -2.23 8.82 12.53
N ILE A 243 -1.98 9.29 11.30
CA ILE A 243 -1.67 8.41 10.16
C ILE A 243 -0.40 7.61 10.44
N ALA A 244 0.66 8.24 10.96
CA ALA A 244 1.90 7.57 11.29
C ALA A 244 1.69 6.54 12.42
N ALA A 245 0.96 6.91 13.47
CA ALA A 245 0.69 6.04 14.61
C ALA A 245 -0.18 4.83 14.24
N LEU A 246 -1.27 5.05 13.49
CA LEU A 246 -2.14 3.98 13.00
C LEU A 246 -1.37 3.02 12.07
N ALA A 247 -0.57 3.55 11.16
CA ALA A 247 0.22 2.74 10.23
C ALA A 247 1.20 1.83 10.96
N SER A 248 1.93 2.38 11.93
CA SER A 248 2.85 1.61 12.76
C SER A 248 2.12 0.56 13.61
N TYR A 249 1.01 0.93 14.26
CA TYR A 249 0.24 0.01 15.08
C TYR A 249 -0.29 -1.17 14.25
N VAL A 250 -0.83 -0.91 13.06
CA VAL A 250 -1.33 -1.93 12.13
C VAL A 250 -0.24 -2.90 11.71
N GLU A 251 0.98 -2.42 11.43
CA GLU A 251 2.10 -3.31 11.08
C GLU A 251 2.46 -4.26 12.22
N GLY A 252 2.41 -3.81 13.46
CA GLY A 252 2.65 -4.64 14.65
C GLY A 252 1.43 -5.46 15.09
N LEU A 253 0.25 -5.20 14.52
CA LEU A 253 -0.98 -5.91 14.86
C LEU A 253 -0.95 -7.30 14.22
N HIS A 254 -1.17 -8.32 15.03
CA HIS A 254 -1.24 -9.71 14.57
C HIS A 254 -2.32 -10.47 15.32
N SER A 255 -2.90 -11.47 14.68
CA SER A 255 -3.89 -12.33 15.31
C SER A 255 -3.23 -13.33 16.25
N ALA A 256 -3.98 -13.81 17.24
CA ALA A 256 -3.50 -14.84 18.16
C ALA A 256 -3.09 -16.13 17.42
N ASP A 257 -3.72 -16.42 16.27
CA ASP A 257 -3.43 -17.59 15.46
C ASP A 257 -2.08 -17.48 14.73
N ASN A 258 -1.56 -16.28 14.55
CA ASN A 258 -0.29 -16.00 13.89
C ASN A 258 0.86 -15.75 14.89
N GLN A 259 0.59 -15.91 16.18
CA GLN A 259 1.64 -15.77 17.18
C GLN A 259 2.63 -16.95 17.08
N PRO A 260 3.94 -16.70 17.01
CA PRO A 260 4.91 -17.79 17.17
C PRO A 260 4.66 -18.45 18.54
N PRO A 261 4.83 -19.78 18.65
CA PRO A 261 4.68 -20.46 19.91
C PRO A 261 5.54 -19.74 20.97
N ALA A 262 4.92 -19.43 22.11
CA ALA A 262 5.62 -18.79 23.21
C ALA A 262 6.89 -19.59 23.49
N ALA A 263 8.05 -18.90 23.53
CA ALA A 263 9.30 -19.55 23.91
C ALA A 263 9.05 -20.21 25.28
N SER A 264 9.18 -21.53 25.33
CA SER A 264 9.07 -22.26 26.58
C SER A 264 10.12 -21.74 27.55
N PRO A 265 9.76 -21.54 28.84
CA PRO A 265 10.68 -21.01 29.85
C PRO A 265 11.87 -21.94 30.12
#